data_4331e3fe15ca7dff9644bb8eb2d4cadd
#
_entry.id   4331e3fe15ca7dff9644bb8eb2d4cadd
#
_cell.length_a   1.000
_cell.length_b   1.000
_cell.length_c   1.000
_cell.angle_alpha   90.00
_cell.angle_beta   90.00
_cell.angle_gamma   90.00
#
_symmetry.space_group_name_H-M   'P 1'
#
loop_
_entity.id
_entity.type
_entity.pdbx_description
1 polymer ?
#
loop_
_entity_poly.entity_id
_entity_poly.type
_entity_poly.pdbx_seq_one_letter_code
_entity_poly.pdbx_strand_id
1 'polypeptide(L)'
;MSASGCPELMGTAGMVCPYCGGQASLVDSAIIYPHSYGPIYLCKPCDAHVGVHPGTTKPLGTLANRPLRAARMKTHAVLDPLWKDAWKLYPKLDLKGMATVRRTARTRTYAWLAEALGISVHDCHVGMFDQATCVYAQLACADMTAAAIREWAKQKVEGVE
;
A
#
# COMPACT_ATOMS: atom_id res chain seq x y z
N MET A 1 10.69 14.18 -45.05
CA MET A 1 9.33 13.98 -44.53
C MET A 1 9.24 12.55 -44.04
N SER A 2 9.42 12.34 -42.77
CA SER A 2 9.21 11.02 -42.14
C SER A 2 8.78 11.29 -40.72
N ALA A 3 7.51 11.09 -40.48
CA ALA A 3 6.92 11.12 -39.15
C ALA A 3 7.34 9.83 -38.41
N SER A 4 8.18 10.02 -37.41
CA SER A 4 8.48 8.93 -36.46
C SER A 4 7.28 8.75 -35.54
N GLY A 5 6.44 7.77 -35.85
CA GLY A 5 5.33 7.36 -35.01
C GLY A 5 5.86 6.76 -33.71
N CYS A 6 5.52 7.41 -32.60
CA CYS A 6 5.54 6.73 -31.30
C CYS A 6 4.57 5.55 -31.37
N PRO A 7 4.91 4.36 -30.86
CA PRO A 7 3.95 3.29 -30.77
C PRO A 7 2.88 3.68 -29.73
N GLU A 8 1.69 3.98 -30.21
CA GLU A 8 0.48 4.02 -29.40
C GLU A 8 0.26 2.61 -28.83
N LEU A 9 0.50 2.45 -27.55
CA LEU A 9 0.09 1.28 -26.82
C LEU A 9 -1.43 1.31 -26.70
N MET A 10 -2.06 0.46 -27.50
CA MET A 10 -3.51 0.25 -27.56
C MET A 10 -4.12 -0.05 -26.19
N GLY A 11 -5.17 0.70 -25.84
CA GLY A 11 -6.34 0.18 -25.13
C GLY A 11 -6.13 -0.30 -23.70
N THR A 12 -5.80 0.59 -22.77
CA THR A 12 -6.06 0.35 -21.35
C THR A 12 -6.99 1.42 -20.83
N ALA A 13 -8.02 1.03 -20.09
CA ALA A 13 -8.88 1.96 -19.37
C ALA A 13 -8.00 2.91 -18.57
N GLY A 14 -7.87 4.15 -19.02
CA GLY A 14 -6.98 5.13 -18.44
C GLY A 14 -7.42 5.45 -17.01
N MET A 15 -6.47 5.57 -16.10
CA MET A 15 -6.74 5.96 -14.73
C MET A 15 -6.93 7.47 -14.67
N VAL A 16 -8.07 7.94 -14.15
CA VAL A 16 -8.34 9.38 -14.00
C VAL A 16 -7.56 9.94 -12.82
N CYS A 17 -6.86 11.04 -13.05
CA CYS A 17 -6.13 11.73 -11.99
C CYS A 17 -7.10 12.49 -11.07
N PRO A 18 -7.10 12.21 -9.74
CA PRO A 18 -7.99 12.89 -8.80
C PRO A 18 -7.65 14.36 -8.57
N TYR A 19 -6.48 14.82 -9.03
CA TYR A 19 -6.01 16.20 -8.82
C TYR A 19 -6.37 17.15 -9.96
N CYS A 20 -6.44 16.67 -11.19
CA CYS A 20 -6.72 17.52 -12.36
C CYS A 20 -7.84 16.97 -13.26
N GLY A 21 -8.36 15.78 -12.99
CA GLY A 21 -9.37 15.13 -13.83
C GLY A 21 -8.84 14.59 -15.17
N GLY A 22 -7.57 14.76 -15.46
CA GLY A 22 -6.93 14.27 -16.69
C GLY A 22 -6.62 12.77 -16.63
N GLN A 23 -6.32 12.17 -17.78
CA GLN A 23 -5.94 10.76 -17.87
C GLN A 23 -4.46 10.56 -17.51
N ALA A 24 -4.21 9.60 -16.60
CA ALA A 24 -2.87 9.12 -16.33
C ALA A 24 -2.49 8.05 -17.35
N SER A 25 -1.27 8.12 -17.85
CA SER A 25 -0.74 7.17 -18.83
C SER A 25 0.01 6.04 -18.15
N LEU A 26 -0.14 4.81 -18.66
CA LEU A 26 0.70 3.69 -18.26
C LEU A 26 2.07 3.82 -18.94
N VAL A 27 3.11 4.00 -18.15
CA VAL A 27 4.48 4.23 -18.62
C VAL A 27 5.48 3.39 -17.82
N ASP A 28 6.69 3.23 -18.34
CA ASP A 28 7.78 2.64 -17.55
C ASP A 28 8.27 3.64 -16.48
N SER A 29 8.52 3.14 -15.28
CA SER A 29 8.95 3.97 -14.15
C SER A 29 10.32 4.61 -14.32
N ALA A 30 11.14 4.15 -15.29
CA ALA A 30 12.41 4.78 -15.65
C ALA A 30 12.24 6.22 -16.15
N ILE A 31 11.01 6.64 -16.52
CA ILE A 31 10.74 8.04 -16.89
C ILE A 31 10.88 9.00 -15.71
N ILE A 32 10.74 8.52 -14.47
CA ILE A 32 10.83 9.32 -13.24
C ILE A 32 11.89 8.83 -12.26
N TYR A 33 12.42 7.61 -12.44
CA TYR A 33 13.45 7.02 -11.59
C TYR A 33 14.71 6.70 -12.38
N PRO A 34 15.88 6.61 -11.74
CA PRO A 34 17.13 6.23 -12.41
C PRO A 34 17.11 4.84 -13.04
N HIS A 35 16.24 3.95 -12.53
CA HIS A 35 16.08 2.56 -12.98
C HIS A 35 14.60 2.25 -13.14
N SER A 36 14.27 1.30 -14.03
CA SER A 36 12.92 0.77 -14.13
C SER A 36 12.59 -0.14 -12.94
N TYR A 37 11.47 0.13 -12.30
CA TYR A 37 10.83 -0.72 -11.30
C TYR A 37 9.54 -1.34 -11.85
N GLY A 38 9.35 -1.29 -13.17
CA GLY A 38 8.17 -1.75 -13.86
C GLY A 38 7.19 -0.63 -14.23
N PRO A 39 6.01 -1.00 -14.76
CA PRO A 39 5.01 -0.02 -15.20
C PRO A 39 4.41 0.78 -14.04
N ILE A 40 4.08 2.04 -14.31
CA ILE A 40 3.35 2.93 -13.41
C ILE A 40 2.28 3.69 -14.19
N TYR A 41 1.17 4.04 -13.56
CA TYR A 41 0.28 5.08 -14.04
C TYR A 41 0.84 6.44 -13.62
N LEU A 42 1.01 7.35 -14.56
CA LEU A 42 1.60 8.67 -14.35
C LEU A 42 0.71 9.78 -14.92
N CYS A 43 0.33 10.73 -14.07
CA CYS A 43 -0.19 12.02 -14.45
C CYS A 43 0.96 13.04 -14.40
N LYS A 44 1.55 13.38 -15.55
CA LYS A 44 2.68 14.31 -15.61
C LYS A 44 2.38 15.69 -15.03
N PRO A 45 1.23 16.35 -15.35
CA PRO A 45 0.95 17.69 -14.83
C PRO A 45 0.89 17.75 -13.30
N CYS A 46 0.44 16.68 -12.63
CA CYS A 46 0.27 16.64 -11.18
C CYS A 46 1.43 15.93 -10.45
N ASP A 47 2.42 15.41 -11.17
CA ASP A 47 3.44 14.51 -10.61
C ASP A 47 2.81 13.41 -9.73
N ALA A 48 1.64 12.90 -10.15
CA ALA A 48 0.92 11.87 -9.45
C ALA A 48 1.10 10.54 -10.15
N HIS A 49 1.51 9.51 -9.38
CA HIS A 49 1.70 8.17 -9.95
C HIS A 49 1.35 7.06 -8.95
N VAL A 50 1.19 5.86 -9.49
CA VAL A 50 0.99 4.63 -8.73
C VAL A 50 1.55 3.45 -9.52
N GLY A 51 2.20 2.52 -8.83
CA GLY A 51 2.67 1.27 -9.41
C GLY A 51 1.52 0.30 -9.71
N VAL A 52 1.86 -0.79 -10.37
CA VAL A 52 0.92 -1.88 -10.68
C VAL A 52 1.36 -3.18 -10.00
N HIS A 53 0.44 -4.12 -9.87
CA HIS A 53 0.77 -5.47 -9.41
C HIS A 53 1.72 -6.16 -10.42
N PRO A 54 2.72 -6.92 -9.95
CA PRO A 54 3.69 -7.58 -10.80
C PRO A 54 3.02 -8.40 -11.91
N GLY A 55 3.49 -8.20 -13.16
CA GLY A 55 2.97 -8.92 -14.33
C GLY A 55 1.57 -8.49 -14.78
N THR A 56 1.03 -7.39 -14.26
CA THR A 56 -0.31 -6.89 -14.60
C THR A 56 -0.30 -5.39 -14.89
N THR A 57 -1.44 -4.87 -15.35
CA THR A 57 -1.72 -3.43 -15.44
C THR A 57 -2.62 -2.94 -14.31
N LYS A 58 -2.95 -3.81 -13.33
CA LYS A 58 -3.83 -3.47 -12.20
C LYS A 58 -3.08 -2.57 -11.21
N PRO A 59 -3.58 -1.36 -10.92
CA PRO A 59 -2.90 -0.44 -10.01
C PRO A 59 -2.89 -0.98 -8.57
N LEU A 60 -1.81 -0.71 -7.84
CA LEU A 60 -1.63 -1.04 -6.43
C LEU A 60 -2.51 -0.18 -5.49
N GLY A 61 -3.05 0.91 -6.00
CA GLY A 61 -3.86 1.84 -5.24
C GLY A 61 -4.30 3.03 -6.11
N THR A 62 -4.55 4.17 -5.49
CA THR A 62 -4.90 5.41 -6.18
C THR A 62 -3.64 6.22 -6.53
N LEU A 63 -3.74 7.03 -7.59
CA LEU A 63 -2.70 7.99 -7.95
C LEU A 63 -2.35 8.87 -6.75
N ALA A 64 -1.07 9.03 -6.49
CA ALA A 64 -0.57 9.84 -5.39
C ALA A 64 0.40 10.90 -5.89
N ASN A 65 0.12 12.16 -5.57
CA ASN A 65 1.07 13.26 -5.72
C ASN A 65 2.18 13.15 -4.65
N ARG A 66 3.19 14.00 -4.74
CA ARG A 66 4.35 13.94 -3.83
C ARG A 66 3.99 13.99 -2.34
N PRO A 67 3.09 14.88 -1.85
CA PRO A 67 2.69 14.89 -0.45
C PRO A 67 2.01 13.60 0.00
N LEU A 68 1.12 13.04 -0.82
CA LEU A 68 0.42 11.80 -0.50
C LEU A 68 1.37 10.59 -0.50
N ARG A 69 2.32 10.52 -1.45
CA ARG A 69 3.35 9.47 -1.43
C ARG A 69 4.18 9.53 -0.14
N ALA A 70 4.58 10.74 0.28
CA ALA A 70 5.31 10.92 1.53
C ALA A 70 4.49 10.48 2.75
N ALA A 71 3.19 10.81 2.81
CA ALA A 71 2.29 10.36 3.87
C ALA A 71 2.15 8.84 3.91
N ARG A 72 1.97 8.18 2.76
CA ARG A 72 1.90 6.72 2.66
C ARG A 72 3.21 6.05 3.08
N MET A 73 4.36 6.59 2.70
CA MET A 73 5.66 6.08 3.15
C MET A 73 5.82 6.17 4.67
N LYS A 74 5.42 7.27 5.29
CA LYS A 74 5.42 7.42 6.75
C LYS A 74 4.48 6.42 7.42
N THR A 75 3.31 6.18 6.84
CA THR A 75 2.36 5.17 7.33
C THR A 75 2.98 3.77 7.29
N HIS A 76 3.61 3.38 6.18
CA HIS A 76 4.33 2.11 6.12
C HIS A 76 5.46 2.01 7.15
N ALA A 77 6.18 3.10 7.40
CA ALA A 77 7.29 3.11 8.37
C ALA A 77 6.85 2.77 9.79
N VAL A 78 5.62 3.13 10.19
CA VAL A 78 5.08 2.81 11.53
C VAL A 78 4.24 1.54 11.55
N LEU A 79 3.56 1.21 10.45
CA LEU A 79 2.68 0.05 10.36
C LEU A 79 3.44 -1.26 10.11
N ASP A 80 4.40 -1.25 9.19
CA ASP A 80 5.08 -2.46 8.75
C ASP A 80 5.86 -3.20 9.86
N PRO A 81 6.54 -2.53 10.80
CA PRO A 81 7.21 -3.21 11.89
C PRO A 81 6.26 -4.05 12.76
N LEU A 82 4.99 -3.64 12.90
CA LEU A 82 4.00 -4.35 13.71
C LEU A 82 3.75 -5.79 13.25
N TRP A 83 3.92 -6.07 11.96
CA TRP A 83 3.77 -7.41 11.43
C TRP A 83 5.09 -8.02 10.92
N LYS A 84 6.00 -7.23 10.38
CA LYS A 84 7.30 -7.71 9.88
C LYS A 84 8.16 -8.28 11.01
N ASP A 85 8.09 -7.68 12.20
CA ASP A 85 8.86 -8.05 13.38
C ASP A 85 8.11 -8.98 14.34
N ALA A 86 6.85 -9.33 14.05
CA ALA A 86 6.02 -10.16 14.92
C ALA A 86 6.62 -11.55 15.24
N TRP A 87 7.48 -12.07 14.36
CA TRP A 87 8.20 -13.34 14.62
C TRP A 87 9.14 -13.26 15.82
N LYS A 88 9.60 -12.07 16.21
CA LYS A 88 10.43 -11.87 17.41
C LYS A 88 9.73 -12.23 18.72
N LEU A 89 8.40 -12.34 18.70
CA LEU A 89 7.61 -12.82 19.85
C LEU A 89 7.69 -14.33 20.06
N TYR A 90 8.31 -15.08 19.14
CA TYR A 90 8.37 -16.53 19.17
C TYR A 90 9.83 -16.99 19.11
N PRO A 91 10.36 -17.60 20.17
CA PRO A 91 11.71 -18.14 20.16
C PRO A 91 11.82 -19.37 19.24
N LYS A 92 12.98 -19.54 18.63
CA LYS A 92 13.36 -20.76 17.88
C LYS A 92 12.50 -21.08 16.65
N LEU A 93 12.09 -20.05 15.87
CA LEU A 93 11.47 -20.26 14.57
C LEU A 93 12.54 -20.50 13.48
N ASP A 94 12.24 -21.44 12.58
CA ASP A 94 12.92 -21.56 11.30
C ASP A 94 12.39 -20.52 10.30
N LEU A 95 13.01 -20.43 9.12
CA LEU A 95 12.62 -19.47 8.08
C LEU A 95 11.14 -19.63 7.65
N LYS A 96 10.65 -20.87 7.58
CA LYS A 96 9.26 -21.16 7.22
C LYS A 96 8.29 -20.70 8.33
N GLY A 97 8.63 -20.94 9.57
CA GLY A 97 7.88 -20.46 10.74
C GLY A 97 7.81 -18.93 10.78
N MET A 98 8.95 -18.25 10.56
CA MET A 98 9.01 -16.79 10.48
C MET A 98 8.12 -16.23 9.37
N ALA A 99 8.12 -16.83 8.17
CA ALA A 99 7.27 -16.42 7.06
C ALA A 99 5.78 -16.61 7.39
N THR A 100 5.42 -17.71 8.05
CA THR A 100 4.05 -17.99 8.48
C THR A 100 3.56 -16.97 9.51
N VAL A 101 4.39 -16.68 10.52
CA VAL A 101 4.07 -15.65 11.53
C VAL A 101 3.87 -14.29 10.90
N ARG A 102 4.77 -13.86 10.00
CA ARG A 102 4.65 -12.57 9.29
C ARG A 102 3.34 -12.47 8.51
N ARG A 103 2.97 -13.51 7.77
CA ARG A 103 1.72 -13.53 6.99
C ARG A 103 0.50 -13.40 7.89
N THR A 104 0.43 -14.19 8.96
CA THR A 104 -0.69 -14.13 9.92
C THR A 104 -0.73 -12.79 10.66
N ALA A 105 0.42 -12.30 11.10
CA ALA A 105 0.53 -11.00 11.76
C ALA A 105 0.10 -9.85 10.83
N ARG A 106 0.47 -9.90 9.55
CA ARG A 106 0.02 -8.90 8.57
C ARG A 106 -1.50 -8.87 8.46
N THR A 107 -2.15 -10.01 8.32
CA THR A 107 -3.62 -10.10 8.27
C THR A 107 -4.26 -9.49 9.53
N ARG A 108 -3.74 -9.84 10.71
CA ARG A 108 -4.24 -9.31 11.99
C ARG A 108 -4.01 -7.80 12.13
N THR A 109 -2.85 -7.31 11.73
CA THR A 109 -2.50 -5.88 11.80
C THR A 109 -3.44 -5.04 10.92
N TYR A 110 -3.73 -5.48 9.70
CA TYR A 110 -4.66 -4.77 8.83
C TYR A 110 -6.11 -4.87 9.30
N ALA A 111 -6.52 -6.01 9.88
CA ALA A 111 -7.85 -6.14 10.48
C ALA A 111 -8.03 -5.21 11.69
N TRP A 112 -7.02 -5.15 12.57
CA TRP A 112 -6.98 -4.22 13.69
C TRP A 112 -7.01 -2.75 13.22
N LEU A 113 -6.19 -2.40 12.22
CA LEU A 113 -6.15 -1.04 11.70
C LEU A 113 -7.49 -0.64 11.06
N ALA A 114 -8.13 -1.55 10.33
CA ALA A 114 -9.45 -1.31 9.75
C ALA A 114 -10.49 -0.97 10.82
N GLU A 115 -10.50 -1.73 11.94
CA GLU A 115 -11.37 -1.44 13.07
C GLU A 115 -11.04 -0.09 13.70
N ALA A 116 -9.76 0.20 13.93
CA ALA A 116 -9.30 1.47 14.51
C ALA A 116 -9.68 2.69 13.64
N LEU A 117 -9.69 2.52 12.32
CA LEU A 117 -10.07 3.56 11.36
C LEU A 117 -11.57 3.60 11.04
N GLY A 118 -12.35 2.61 11.50
CA GLY A 118 -13.77 2.50 11.18
C GLY A 118 -14.06 2.24 9.71
N ILE A 119 -13.16 1.53 9.00
CA ILE A 119 -13.31 1.18 7.58
C ILE A 119 -13.34 -0.35 7.39
N SER A 120 -13.74 -0.80 6.21
CA SER A 120 -13.72 -2.23 5.89
C SER A 120 -12.27 -2.74 5.77
N VAL A 121 -12.04 -4.02 6.09
CA VAL A 121 -10.73 -4.65 5.89
C VAL A 121 -10.33 -4.65 4.41
N HIS A 122 -11.32 -4.75 3.51
CA HIS A 122 -11.12 -4.68 2.07
C HIS A 122 -10.55 -3.32 1.62
N ASP A 123 -10.98 -2.22 2.25
CA ASP A 123 -10.54 -0.85 1.93
C ASP A 123 -9.29 -0.45 2.70
N CYS A 124 -8.89 -1.25 3.71
CA CYS A 124 -7.73 -0.98 4.55
C CYS A 124 -6.42 -1.36 3.85
N HIS A 125 -6.04 -0.56 2.87
CA HIS A 125 -4.76 -0.67 2.16
C HIS A 125 -4.12 0.71 2.07
N VAL A 126 -2.86 0.84 2.52
CA VAL A 126 -2.15 2.13 2.52
C VAL A 126 -2.14 2.79 1.14
N GLY A 127 -2.06 2.01 0.06
CA GLY A 127 -2.16 2.50 -1.31
C GLY A 127 -3.51 3.13 -1.68
N MET A 128 -4.56 2.94 -0.87
CA MET A 128 -5.88 3.56 -1.03
C MET A 128 -6.09 4.76 -0.11
N PHE A 129 -5.25 4.95 0.90
CA PHE A 129 -5.40 6.01 1.89
C PHE A 129 -5.15 7.39 1.29
N ASP A 130 -6.00 8.34 1.63
CA ASP A 130 -5.75 9.77 1.48
C ASP A 130 -4.83 10.29 2.59
N GLN A 131 -4.49 11.58 2.58
CA GLN A 131 -3.61 12.17 3.59
C GLN A 131 -4.18 12.10 5.00
N ALA A 132 -5.49 12.35 5.18
CA ALA A 132 -6.15 12.31 6.47
C ALA A 132 -6.13 10.89 7.05
N THR A 133 -6.49 9.89 6.25
CA THR A 133 -6.44 8.47 6.64
C THR A 133 -5.02 8.03 6.99
N CYS A 134 -4.00 8.50 6.26
CA CYS A 134 -2.60 8.25 6.61
C CYS A 134 -2.25 8.80 8.00
N VAL A 135 -2.70 10.02 8.34
CA VAL A 135 -2.46 10.63 9.66
C VAL A 135 -3.15 9.82 10.76
N TYR A 136 -4.42 9.46 10.59
CA TYR A 136 -5.14 8.64 11.55
C TYR A 136 -4.50 7.26 11.74
N ALA A 137 -4.06 6.62 10.67
CA ALA A 137 -3.34 5.35 10.73
C ALA A 137 -2.01 5.49 11.51
N GLN A 138 -1.25 6.56 11.27
CA GLN A 138 -0.01 6.83 12.01
C GLN A 138 -0.27 7.05 13.50
N LEU A 139 -1.31 7.81 13.85
CA LEU A 139 -1.71 8.01 15.24
C LEU A 139 -2.15 6.71 15.91
N ALA A 140 -2.94 5.89 15.24
CA ALA A 140 -3.36 4.58 15.75
C ALA A 140 -2.16 3.65 16.01
N CYS A 141 -1.14 3.70 15.16
CA CYS A 141 0.07 2.87 15.29
C CYS A 141 1.07 3.36 16.34
N ALA A 142 0.99 4.62 16.81
CA ALA A 142 2.03 5.27 17.60
C ALA A 142 2.42 4.49 18.87
N ASP A 143 1.42 3.96 19.59
CA ASP A 143 1.63 3.22 20.85
C ASP A 143 1.33 1.71 20.68
N MET A 144 1.19 1.23 19.43
CA MET A 144 0.83 -0.15 19.16
C MET A 144 2.07 -1.04 19.03
N THR A 145 1.94 -2.28 19.48
CA THR A 145 2.98 -3.29 19.37
C THR A 145 2.45 -4.57 18.72
N ALA A 146 3.34 -5.38 18.16
CA ALA A 146 2.99 -6.70 17.63
C ALA A 146 2.32 -7.61 18.68
N ALA A 147 2.76 -7.50 19.94
CA ALA A 147 2.17 -8.24 21.07
C ALA A 147 0.73 -7.79 21.36
N ALA A 148 0.48 -6.48 21.39
CA ALA A 148 -0.85 -5.92 21.61
C ALA A 148 -1.83 -6.31 20.51
N ILE A 149 -1.41 -6.29 19.25
CA ILE A 149 -2.23 -6.76 18.12
C ILE A 149 -2.54 -8.25 18.24
N ARG A 150 -1.57 -9.06 18.68
CA ARG A 150 -1.81 -10.49 18.91
C ARG A 150 -2.87 -10.72 19.99
N GLU A 151 -2.82 -10.00 21.09
CA GLU A 151 -3.82 -10.08 22.15
C GLU A 151 -5.19 -9.57 21.70
N TRP A 152 -5.26 -8.45 20.99
CA TRP A 152 -6.50 -7.98 20.35
C TRP A 152 -7.13 -9.07 19.46
N ALA A 153 -6.34 -9.73 18.63
CA ALA A 153 -6.83 -10.78 17.74
C ALA A 153 -7.36 -12.01 18.50
N LYS A 154 -6.76 -12.38 19.64
CA LYS A 154 -7.29 -13.48 20.49
C LYS A 154 -8.65 -13.12 21.09
N GLN A 155 -8.81 -11.92 21.64
CA GLN A 155 -10.07 -11.45 22.21
C GLN A 155 -11.22 -11.46 21.20
N LYS A 156 -10.92 -11.20 19.90
CA LYS A 156 -11.93 -11.28 18.84
C LYS A 156 -12.41 -12.70 18.57
N VAL A 157 -11.56 -13.70 18.75
CA VAL A 157 -11.94 -15.12 18.59
C VAL A 157 -12.75 -15.60 19.79
N GLU A 158 -12.40 -15.17 20.99
CA GLU A 158 -13.07 -15.56 22.24
C GLU A 158 -14.43 -14.88 22.44
N GLY A 159 -14.64 -13.70 21.82
CA GLY A 159 -15.91 -12.94 21.93
C GLY A 159 -17.00 -13.33 20.92
N VAL A 160 -16.83 -14.43 20.18
CA VAL A 160 -17.79 -14.92 19.16
C VAL A 160 -18.58 -16.16 19.69
N GLU A 161 -18.56 -16.47 20.99
CA GLU A 161 -19.43 -17.49 21.61
C GLU A 161 -20.77 -16.91 22.07
#